data_8976cbddbb4e251d9e20c92abc4b55fc
#
_entry.id   8976cbddbb4e251d9e20c92abc4b55fc
#
_cell.length_a   1.000
_cell.length_b   1.000
_cell.length_c   1.000
_cell.angle_alpha   90.00
_cell.angle_beta   90.00
_cell.angle_gamma   90.00
#
_symmetry.space_group_name_H-M   'P 1'
#
loop_
_entity.id
_entity.type
_entity.pdbx_description
1 polymer ?
#
loop_
_entity_poly.entity_id
_entity_poly.type
_entity_poly.pdbx_seq_one_letter_code
_entity_poly.pdbx_strand_id
1 'polypeptide(L)'
;ACHRQFWRQNYGVAWRRAFKRFTGKAETKDIQIIAGISPGLDFDFASLDQADAAGGDFTILLDKALMLLADGANVIALLMDDIAADFDLRAGSFTSEGTAHAVLTNRLGAALNAPIILVPRIYADSLIKSDDPQSKTYLKDLARDLEQHHKVVYCGDDIVAVQPGNDKDGCLPPSAVIVWDNF
;
A
#
# COMPACT_ATOMS: atom_id res chain seq x y z
N ALA A 1 7.22 -8.03 14.90
CA ALA A 1 6.55 -6.87 15.46
C ALA A 1 5.28 -6.60 14.67
N CYS A 2 4.19 -6.43 15.37
CA CYS A 2 2.82 -6.42 14.86
C CYS A 2 2.46 -5.09 14.19
N HIS A 3 3.16 -4.70 13.13
CA HIS A 3 2.88 -3.44 12.42
C HIS A 3 1.46 -3.41 11.83
N ARG A 4 0.93 -4.56 11.41
CA ARG A 4 -0.40 -4.67 10.81
C ARG A 4 -1.51 -4.43 11.80
N GLN A 5 -1.49 -5.08 12.98
CA GLN A 5 -2.55 -4.96 13.99
C GLN A 5 -2.56 -3.61 14.73
N PHE A 6 -1.41 -2.93 14.77
CA PHE A 6 -1.24 -1.69 15.53
C PHE A 6 -0.85 -0.49 14.64
N TRP A 7 -1.21 -0.53 13.37
CA TRP A 7 -0.84 0.51 12.43
C TRP A 7 -1.38 1.90 12.85
N ARG A 8 -2.51 1.95 13.58
CA ARG A 8 -3.06 3.20 14.11
C ARG A 8 -2.26 3.77 15.28
N GLN A 9 -1.45 2.96 15.95
CA GLN A 9 -0.69 3.43 17.10
C GLN A 9 0.52 4.26 16.67
N ASN A 10 0.79 5.34 17.39
CA ASN A 10 1.98 6.14 17.20
C ASN A 10 3.24 5.39 17.64
N TYR A 11 4.33 5.59 16.93
CA TYR A 11 5.63 5.08 17.36
C TYR A 11 6.14 5.87 18.59
N GLY A 12 6.61 5.14 19.60
CA GLY A 12 7.18 5.75 20.81
C GLY A 12 8.46 6.56 20.53
N VAL A 13 8.77 7.49 21.41
CA VAL A 13 9.91 8.40 21.28
C VAL A 13 11.23 7.65 21.06
N ALA A 14 11.46 6.54 21.78
CA ALA A 14 12.69 5.76 21.66
C ALA A 14 12.83 5.14 20.25
N TRP A 15 11.72 4.60 19.69
CA TRP A 15 11.71 4.06 18.33
C TRP A 15 11.98 5.16 17.29
N ARG A 16 11.26 6.29 17.38
CA ARG A 16 11.46 7.42 16.47
C ARG A 16 12.90 7.95 16.48
N ARG A 17 13.51 8.04 17.66
CA ARG A 17 14.93 8.42 17.79
C ARG A 17 15.86 7.39 17.12
N ALA A 18 15.57 6.10 17.26
CA ALA A 18 16.36 5.06 16.60
C ALA A 18 16.19 5.11 15.08
N PHE A 19 14.95 5.32 14.59
CA PHE A 19 14.65 5.45 13.18
C PHE A 19 15.35 6.67 12.56
N LYS A 20 15.30 7.84 13.18
CA LYS A 20 16.07 9.04 12.75
C LYS A 20 17.57 8.80 12.64
N ARG A 21 18.16 8.05 13.58
CA ARG A 21 19.58 7.69 13.48
C ARG A 21 19.86 6.74 12.32
N PHE A 22 18.94 5.82 12.06
CA PHE A 22 19.05 4.88 10.95
C PHE A 22 18.94 5.60 9.59
N THR A 23 17.93 6.44 9.39
CA THR A 23 17.71 7.21 8.16
C THR A 23 18.87 8.18 7.91
N GLY A 24 19.35 8.88 8.94
CA GLY A 24 20.52 9.75 8.81
C GLY A 24 21.83 9.01 8.43
N LYS A 25 22.00 7.74 8.87
CA LYS A 25 23.11 6.91 8.38
C LYS A 25 22.94 6.46 6.94
N ALA A 26 21.70 6.14 6.54
CA ALA A 26 21.39 5.77 5.17
C ALA A 26 21.69 6.93 4.21
N GLU A 27 21.26 8.13 4.56
CA GLU A 27 21.53 9.35 3.80
C GLU A 27 23.04 9.58 3.55
N THR A 28 23.89 9.36 4.54
CA THR A 28 25.37 9.48 4.37
C THR A 28 25.95 8.47 3.37
N LYS A 29 25.17 7.49 2.95
CA LYS A 29 25.56 6.41 2.01
C LYS A 29 24.75 6.46 0.72
N ASP A 30 23.97 7.51 0.50
CA ASP A 30 23.08 7.67 -0.65
C ASP A 30 22.07 6.50 -0.78
N ILE A 31 21.57 6.01 0.38
CA ILE A 31 20.56 4.95 0.46
C ILE A 31 19.22 5.57 0.78
N GLN A 32 18.24 5.37 -0.11
CA GLN A 32 16.87 5.78 0.12
C GLN A 32 16.12 4.78 1.03
N ILE A 33 15.35 5.31 1.96
CA ILE A 33 14.53 4.53 2.90
C ILE A 33 13.06 4.59 2.48
N ILE A 34 12.50 3.43 2.16
CA ILE A 34 11.08 3.24 1.92
C ILE A 34 10.45 2.81 3.24
N ALA A 35 9.51 3.61 3.75
CA ALA A 35 8.79 3.28 4.97
C ALA A 35 7.41 2.69 4.65
N GLY A 36 7.19 1.42 5.00
CA GLY A 36 5.94 0.71 4.80
C GLY A 36 4.94 0.92 5.92
N ILE A 37 3.67 1.15 5.57
CA ILE A 37 2.54 1.17 6.49
C ILE A 37 1.54 0.13 5.99
N SER A 38 1.07 -0.77 6.88
CA SER A 38 0.17 -1.89 6.54
C SER A 38 -1.20 -1.72 7.18
N PRO A 39 -2.11 -0.91 6.62
CA PRO A 39 -3.45 -0.70 7.18
C PRO A 39 -4.46 -1.76 6.75
N GLY A 40 -4.11 -2.63 5.80
CA GLY A 40 -5.02 -3.49 5.05
C GLY A 40 -5.89 -4.44 5.88
N LEU A 41 -5.48 -4.81 7.11
CA LEU A 41 -6.26 -5.75 7.95
C LEU A 41 -7.62 -5.20 8.37
N ASP A 42 -7.73 -3.91 8.62
CA ASP A 42 -8.90 -3.33 9.27
C ASP A 42 -9.15 -1.86 8.90
N PHE A 43 -8.62 -1.39 7.76
CA PHE A 43 -8.87 -0.03 7.28
C PHE A 43 -10.35 0.15 6.95
N ASP A 44 -10.97 1.17 7.52
CA ASP A 44 -12.34 1.56 7.22
C ASP A 44 -12.38 2.48 5.98
N PHE A 45 -12.77 1.91 4.83
CA PHE A 45 -12.86 2.66 3.58
C PHE A 45 -14.00 3.70 3.58
N ALA A 46 -15.00 3.58 4.46
CA ALA A 46 -16.00 4.63 4.64
C ALA A 46 -15.38 5.95 5.11
N SER A 47 -14.22 5.90 5.75
CA SER A 47 -13.46 7.09 6.14
C SER A 47 -12.95 7.92 4.94
N LEU A 48 -12.92 7.34 3.73
CA LEU A 48 -12.58 8.07 2.51
C LEU A 48 -13.73 8.91 1.97
N ASP A 49 -14.97 8.53 2.27
CA ASP A 49 -16.16 9.30 1.85
C ASP A 49 -16.35 10.58 2.67
N GLN A 50 -15.79 10.59 3.87
CA GLN A 50 -15.88 11.72 4.80
C GLN A 50 -14.62 12.57 4.65
N ALA A 51 -14.72 13.63 3.91
CA ALA A 51 -13.58 14.43 3.46
C ALA A 51 -12.73 15.03 4.57
N ASP A 52 -13.03 15.11 5.80
CA ASP A 52 -12.23 15.70 6.88
C ASP A 52 -12.67 15.29 8.30
N ALA A 53 -13.20 14.07 8.48
CA ALA A 53 -13.52 13.59 9.82
C ALA A 53 -12.23 13.44 10.63
N ALA A 54 -12.00 14.37 11.55
CA ALA A 54 -10.89 14.28 12.49
C ALA A 54 -10.95 12.92 13.23
N GLY A 55 -9.86 12.14 13.13
CA GLY A 55 -9.77 10.84 13.79
C GLY A 55 -10.23 9.64 12.95
N GLY A 56 -10.65 9.81 11.70
CA GLY A 56 -10.88 8.70 10.78
C GLY A 56 -9.58 7.99 10.35
N ASP A 57 -9.69 6.78 9.84
CA ASP A 57 -8.55 5.96 9.44
C ASP A 57 -7.62 6.65 8.45
N PHE A 58 -8.18 7.42 7.51
CA PHE A 58 -7.36 8.17 6.58
C PHE A 58 -6.50 9.25 7.26
N THR A 59 -7.06 9.98 8.22
CA THR A 59 -6.31 10.99 8.98
C THR A 59 -5.17 10.34 9.78
N ILE A 60 -5.44 9.21 10.43
CA ILE A 60 -4.43 8.46 11.20
C ILE A 60 -3.31 7.95 10.28
N LEU A 61 -3.66 7.44 9.10
CA LEU A 61 -2.72 6.99 8.09
C LEU A 61 -1.83 8.14 7.59
N LEU A 62 -2.43 9.27 7.27
CA LEU A 62 -1.72 10.48 6.83
C LEU A 62 -0.76 10.99 7.90
N ASP A 63 -1.21 11.11 9.15
CA ASP A 63 -0.37 11.56 10.26
C ASP A 63 0.84 10.63 10.46
N LYS A 64 0.63 9.31 10.34
CA LYS A 64 1.72 8.34 10.42
C LYS A 64 2.70 8.48 9.27
N ALA A 65 2.23 8.67 8.04
CA ALA A 65 3.08 8.89 6.88
C ALA A 65 3.91 10.16 7.01
N LEU A 66 3.28 11.27 7.40
CA LEU A 66 3.96 12.55 7.65
C LEU A 66 5.02 12.42 8.74
N MET A 67 4.72 11.69 9.82
CA MET A 67 5.69 11.44 10.89
C MET A 67 6.91 10.65 10.39
N LEU A 68 6.72 9.60 9.58
CA LEU A 68 7.80 8.80 9.01
C LEU A 68 8.69 9.61 8.06
N LEU A 69 8.08 10.45 7.21
CA LEU A 69 8.81 11.38 6.34
C LEU A 69 9.60 12.41 7.17
N ALA A 70 9.00 12.98 8.21
CA ALA A 70 9.69 13.92 9.13
C ALA A 70 10.82 13.25 9.95
N ASP A 71 10.77 11.93 10.10
CA ASP A 71 11.80 11.13 10.75
C ASP A 71 12.86 10.58 9.75
N GLY A 72 12.80 11.02 8.47
CA GLY A 72 13.82 10.80 7.45
C GLY A 72 13.56 9.65 6.47
N ALA A 73 12.32 9.11 6.39
CA ALA A 73 11.94 8.27 5.27
C ALA A 73 11.89 9.10 3.97
N ASN A 74 12.29 8.51 2.85
CA ASN A 74 12.27 9.16 1.55
C ASN A 74 10.96 8.90 0.80
N VAL A 75 10.39 7.70 0.96
CA VAL A 75 9.19 7.26 0.25
C VAL A 75 8.28 6.51 1.22
N ILE A 76 6.98 6.66 1.05
CA ILE A 76 5.97 5.86 1.76
C ILE A 76 5.53 4.70 0.87
N ALA A 77 5.50 3.49 1.43
CA ALA A 77 4.86 2.34 0.82
C ALA A 77 3.57 2.00 1.58
N LEU A 78 2.49 1.81 0.83
CA LEU A 78 1.20 1.34 1.34
C LEU A 78 1.12 -0.17 1.10
N LEU A 79 1.11 -0.95 2.19
CA LEU A 79 1.16 -2.40 2.15
C LEU A 79 -0.24 -2.96 2.40
N MET A 80 -0.88 -3.46 1.34
CA MET A 80 -2.22 -4.05 1.35
C MET A 80 -2.16 -5.57 1.11
N ASP A 81 -0.98 -6.14 1.15
CA ASP A 81 -0.69 -7.56 0.96
C ASP A 81 -1.08 -8.41 2.19
N ASP A 82 -1.20 -9.72 1.99
CA ASP A 82 -1.45 -10.73 3.02
C ASP A 82 -2.65 -10.44 3.93
N ILE A 83 -3.73 -9.96 3.36
CA ILE A 83 -4.99 -9.71 4.06
C ILE A 83 -6.09 -10.67 3.59
N ALA A 84 -7.13 -10.85 4.43
CA ALA A 84 -8.27 -11.69 4.08
C ALA A 84 -9.11 -11.07 2.97
N ALA A 85 -9.86 -11.91 2.25
CA ALA A 85 -10.86 -11.50 1.25
C ALA A 85 -12.17 -11.07 1.96
N ASP A 86 -12.11 -10.07 2.83
CA ASP A 86 -13.20 -9.56 3.66
C ASP A 86 -13.52 -8.08 3.40
N PHE A 87 -13.12 -7.58 2.23
CA PHE A 87 -13.29 -6.19 1.82
C PHE A 87 -14.72 -5.67 2.01
N ASP A 88 -15.72 -6.47 1.65
CA ASP A 88 -17.14 -6.07 1.70
C ASP A 88 -17.60 -5.65 3.11
N LEU A 89 -16.93 -6.13 4.16
CA LEU A 89 -17.21 -5.76 5.54
C LEU A 89 -16.78 -4.32 5.89
N ARG A 90 -15.92 -3.70 5.05
CA ARG A 90 -15.26 -2.43 5.31
C ARG A 90 -15.30 -1.47 4.11
N ALA A 91 -16.05 -1.86 3.07
CA ALA A 91 -16.03 -1.21 1.77
C ALA A 91 -16.57 0.24 1.77
N GLY A 92 -17.38 0.65 2.75
CA GLY A 92 -18.06 1.93 2.69
C GLY A 92 -18.97 2.02 1.46
N SER A 93 -18.78 3.04 0.63
CA SER A 93 -19.49 3.21 -0.66
C SER A 93 -18.85 2.45 -1.82
N PHE A 94 -17.67 1.85 -1.64
CA PHE A 94 -16.94 1.18 -2.71
C PHE A 94 -17.52 -0.20 -3.01
N THR A 95 -17.65 -0.51 -4.31
CA THR A 95 -18.09 -1.83 -4.80
C THR A 95 -16.94 -2.68 -5.32
N SER A 96 -15.74 -2.10 -5.48
CA SER A 96 -14.52 -2.75 -5.95
C SER A 96 -13.36 -2.47 -4.99
N GLU A 97 -12.70 -3.53 -4.55
CA GLU A 97 -11.51 -3.44 -3.70
C GLU A 97 -10.33 -2.78 -4.44
N GLY A 98 -10.14 -3.11 -5.73
CA GLY A 98 -9.11 -2.47 -6.54
C GLY A 98 -9.29 -0.96 -6.67
N THR A 99 -10.55 -0.51 -6.87
CA THR A 99 -10.89 0.92 -6.88
C THR A 99 -10.64 1.56 -5.52
N ALA A 100 -11.05 0.93 -4.42
CA ALA A 100 -10.85 1.47 -3.07
C ALA A 100 -9.36 1.66 -2.75
N HIS A 101 -8.52 0.69 -3.11
CA HIS A 101 -7.07 0.77 -2.94
C HIS A 101 -6.44 1.86 -3.84
N ALA A 102 -6.91 2.03 -5.07
CA ALA A 102 -6.48 3.11 -5.95
C ALA A 102 -6.81 4.48 -5.36
N VAL A 103 -8.06 4.68 -4.93
CA VAL A 103 -8.52 5.96 -4.34
C VAL A 103 -7.75 6.28 -3.05
N LEU A 104 -7.55 5.29 -2.17
CA LEU A 104 -6.74 5.47 -0.96
C LEU A 104 -5.31 5.91 -1.30
N THR A 105 -4.69 5.25 -2.29
CA THR A 105 -3.32 5.54 -2.72
C THR A 105 -3.21 6.95 -3.34
N ASN A 106 -4.13 7.30 -4.26
CA ASN A 106 -4.18 8.60 -4.89
C ASN A 106 -4.37 9.73 -3.85
N ARG A 107 -5.32 9.54 -2.93
CA ARG A 107 -5.61 10.52 -1.89
C ARG A 107 -4.42 10.70 -0.93
N LEU A 108 -3.77 9.62 -0.54
CA LEU A 108 -2.56 9.70 0.30
C LEU A 108 -1.43 10.43 -0.45
N GLY A 109 -1.18 10.08 -1.71
CA GLY A 109 -0.17 10.72 -2.54
C GLY A 109 -0.44 12.21 -2.75
N ALA A 110 -1.69 12.58 -3.03
CA ALA A 110 -2.10 13.99 -3.14
C ALA A 110 -1.88 14.77 -1.83
N ALA A 111 -2.26 14.19 -0.68
CA ALA A 111 -2.06 14.81 0.63
C ALA A 111 -0.58 14.97 1.01
N LEU A 112 0.27 14.05 0.59
CA LEU A 112 1.72 14.11 0.81
C LEU A 112 2.47 14.90 -0.28
N ASN A 113 1.80 15.24 -1.38
CA ASN A 113 2.39 15.80 -2.59
C ASN A 113 3.60 14.95 -3.08
N ALA A 114 3.45 13.62 -3.07
CA ALA A 114 4.50 12.66 -3.38
C ALA A 114 3.95 11.35 -3.95
N PRO A 115 4.71 10.63 -4.80
CA PRO A 115 4.32 9.30 -5.23
C PRO A 115 4.33 8.30 -4.08
N ILE A 116 3.43 7.33 -4.15
CA ILE A 116 3.31 6.21 -3.22
C ILE A 116 3.74 4.93 -3.93
N ILE A 117 4.36 4.02 -3.18
CA ILE A 117 4.54 2.62 -3.62
C ILE A 117 3.40 1.82 -3.02
N LEU A 118 2.59 1.19 -3.85
CA LEU A 118 1.52 0.29 -3.43
C LEU A 118 1.97 -1.17 -3.59
N VAL A 119 1.92 -1.93 -2.50
CA VAL A 119 1.93 -3.40 -2.55
C VAL A 119 0.46 -3.83 -2.46
N PRO A 120 -0.17 -4.25 -3.55
CA PRO A 120 -1.59 -4.53 -3.61
C PRO A 120 -1.92 -5.88 -2.95
N ARG A 121 -3.19 -6.15 -2.63
CA ARG A 121 -3.61 -7.47 -2.12
C ARG A 121 -3.35 -8.58 -3.16
N ILE A 122 -3.64 -8.30 -4.41
CA ILE A 122 -3.35 -9.20 -5.53
C ILE A 122 -2.04 -8.75 -6.17
N TYR A 123 -0.93 -9.24 -5.65
CA TYR A 123 0.42 -8.94 -6.14
C TYR A 123 1.06 -10.09 -6.93
N ALA A 124 0.30 -11.19 -7.15
CA ALA A 124 0.67 -12.30 -8.01
C ALA A 124 -0.59 -12.98 -8.58
N ASP A 125 -0.47 -13.62 -9.75
CA ASP A 125 -1.60 -14.33 -10.39
C ASP A 125 -2.17 -15.45 -9.52
N SER A 126 -1.32 -16.17 -8.77
CA SER A 126 -1.71 -17.24 -7.85
C SER A 126 -2.66 -16.78 -6.73
N LEU A 127 -2.79 -15.48 -6.49
CA LEU A 127 -3.70 -14.90 -5.51
C LEU A 127 -5.11 -14.65 -6.07
N ILE A 128 -5.31 -14.79 -7.39
CA ILE A 128 -6.62 -14.68 -8.03
C ILE A 128 -7.38 -15.98 -7.83
N LYS A 129 -8.45 -15.95 -7.03
CA LYS A 129 -9.21 -17.14 -6.64
C LYS A 129 -10.61 -17.16 -7.22
N SER A 130 -11.11 -18.36 -7.54
CA SER A 130 -12.42 -18.53 -8.13
C SER A 130 -13.59 -18.20 -7.20
N ASP A 131 -13.40 -18.35 -5.91
CA ASP A 131 -14.34 -18.07 -4.82
C ASP A 131 -14.22 -16.64 -4.24
N ASP A 132 -13.30 -15.85 -4.76
CA ASP A 132 -13.14 -14.42 -4.40
C ASP A 132 -13.45 -13.54 -5.62
N PRO A 133 -14.68 -13.04 -5.77
CA PRO A 133 -15.07 -12.19 -6.90
C PRO A 133 -14.25 -10.90 -6.99
N GLN A 134 -13.84 -10.33 -5.86
CA GLN A 134 -13.03 -9.11 -5.81
C GLN A 134 -11.64 -9.34 -6.43
N SER A 135 -11.02 -10.51 -6.21
CA SER A 135 -9.69 -10.81 -6.76
C SER A 135 -9.65 -10.81 -8.28
N LYS A 136 -10.75 -11.23 -8.95
CA LYS A 136 -10.82 -11.36 -10.42
C LYS A 136 -10.77 -10.02 -11.15
N THR A 137 -11.32 -8.97 -10.57
CA THR A 137 -11.38 -7.64 -11.18
C THR A 137 -10.36 -6.68 -10.59
N TYR A 138 -9.71 -7.08 -9.49
CA TYR A 138 -8.87 -6.22 -8.66
C TYR A 138 -7.82 -5.44 -9.45
N LEU A 139 -6.97 -6.12 -10.22
CA LEU A 139 -5.88 -5.48 -10.97
C LEU A 139 -6.43 -4.56 -12.06
N LYS A 140 -7.49 -4.97 -12.76
CA LYS A 140 -8.13 -4.15 -13.79
C LYS A 140 -8.73 -2.86 -13.21
N ASP A 141 -9.43 -2.98 -12.08
CA ASP A 141 -10.03 -1.83 -11.42
C ASP A 141 -8.96 -0.91 -10.82
N LEU A 142 -7.91 -1.50 -10.23
CA LEU A 142 -6.74 -0.76 -9.76
C LEU A 142 -6.06 0.00 -10.90
N ALA A 143 -5.82 -0.67 -12.05
CA ALA A 143 -5.17 -0.06 -13.22
C ALA A 143 -5.98 1.09 -13.83
N ARG A 144 -7.31 0.98 -13.79
CA ARG A 144 -8.21 2.03 -14.29
C ARG A 144 -8.15 3.30 -13.44
N ASP A 145 -8.11 3.14 -12.11
CA ASP A 145 -8.39 4.24 -11.17
C ASP A 145 -7.11 4.80 -10.52
N LEU A 146 -5.97 4.08 -10.59
CA LEU A 146 -4.72 4.53 -9.99
C LEU A 146 -4.02 5.56 -10.89
N GLU A 147 -3.60 6.68 -10.29
CA GLU A 147 -2.80 7.70 -10.99
C GLU A 147 -1.39 7.17 -11.34
N GLN A 148 -0.94 7.48 -12.56
CA GLN A 148 0.27 6.88 -13.17
C GLN A 148 1.59 7.20 -12.45
N HIS A 149 1.64 8.25 -11.62
CA HIS A 149 2.85 8.61 -10.91
C HIS A 149 3.14 7.72 -9.68
N HIS A 150 2.15 6.95 -9.20
CA HIS A 150 2.35 5.94 -8.17
C HIS A 150 3.00 4.68 -8.75
N LYS A 151 3.64 3.87 -7.90
CA LYS A 151 4.23 2.58 -8.28
C LYS A 151 3.45 1.44 -7.66
N VAL A 152 3.26 0.36 -8.43
CA VAL A 152 2.62 -0.87 -7.96
C VAL A 152 3.62 -2.01 -8.00
N VAL A 153 3.77 -2.74 -6.91
CA VAL A 153 4.62 -3.93 -6.85
C VAL A 153 3.84 -5.15 -7.31
N TYR A 154 4.44 -5.97 -8.18
CA TYR A 154 3.83 -7.19 -8.69
C TYR A 154 4.91 -8.29 -8.87
N CYS A 155 4.62 -9.53 -8.43
CA CYS A 155 5.60 -10.62 -8.47
C CYS A 155 5.50 -11.48 -9.75
N GLY A 156 4.36 -11.52 -10.40
CA GLY A 156 4.13 -12.34 -11.59
C GLY A 156 3.21 -13.53 -11.35
N ASP A 157 3.54 -14.70 -11.93
CA ASP A 157 2.67 -15.88 -11.90
C ASP A 157 2.43 -16.41 -10.48
N ASP A 158 3.42 -16.30 -9.61
CA ASP A 158 3.34 -16.77 -8.22
C ASP A 158 4.08 -15.83 -7.27
N ILE A 159 3.81 -15.95 -5.97
CA ILE A 159 4.46 -15.20 -4.90
C ILE A 159 5.96 -15.46 -4.93
N VAL A 160 6.36 -16.75 -5.03
CA VAL A 160 7.75 -17.18 -5.20
C VAL A 160 7.91 -17.74 -6.61
N ALA A 161 8.17 -16.87 -7.57
CA ALA A 161 8.25 -17.24 -8.97
C ALA A 161 9.65 -17.77 -9.34
N VAL A 162 9.70 -18.75 -10.24
CA VAL A 162 10.97 -19.27 -10.81
C VAL A 162 11.61 -18.23 -11.74
N GLN A 163 10.79 -17.38 -12.35
CA GLN A 163 11.21 -16.29 -13.23
C GLN A 163 10.40 -15.03 -12.92
N PRO A 164 10.96 -13.84 -13.17
CA PRO A 164 10.18 -12.60 -13.07
C PRO A 164 8.92 -12.69 -13.91
N GLY A 165 7.79 -12.30 -13.33
CA GLY A 165 6.52 -12.32 -14.02
C GLY A 165 6.44 -11.30 -15.15
N ASN A 166 5.51 -11.53 -16.07
CA ASN A 166 5.16 -10.61 -17.14
C ASN A 166 3.67 -10.26 -17.03
N ASP A 167 3.32 -9.08 -17.48
CA ASP A 167 1.91 -8.70 -17.67
C ASP A 167 1.34 -9.45 -18.88
N LYS A 168 0.92 -10.72 -18.67
CA LYS A 168 0.43 -11.58 -19.77
C LYS A 168 -0.92 -11.12 -20.31
N ASP A 169 -1.75 -10.53 -19.45
CA ASP A 169 -3.12 -10.19 -19.79
C ASP A 169 -3.36 -8.68 -19.95
N GLY A 170 -2.31 -7.84 -19.84
CA GLY A 170 -2.43 -6.40 -19.94
C GLY A 170 -3.30 -5.77 -18.85
N CYS A 171 -3.39 -6.43 -17.69
CA CYS A 171 -4.23 -6.00 -16.57
C CYS A 171 -3.46 -5.21 -15.50
N LEU A 172 -2.14 -5.14 -15.60
CA LEU A 172 -1.34 -4.38 -14.65
C LEU A 172 -1.43 -2.88 -14.91
N PRO A 173 -1.38 -2.05 -13.85
CA PRO A 173 -1.20 -0.62 -14.01
C PRO A 173 0.05 -0.32 -14.84
N PRO A 174 0.05 0.72 -15.69
CA PRO A 174 1.24 1.10 -16.48
C PRO A 174 2.49 1.42 -15.64
N SER A 175 2.27 1.75 -14.37
CA SER A 175 3.31 2.03 -13.38
C SER A 175 3.76 0.80 -12.57
N ALA A 176 3.33 -0.41 -12.97
CA ALA A 176 3.70 -1.64 -12.28
C ALA A 176 5.22 -1.88 -12.35
N VAL A 177 5.78 -2.28 -11.22
CA VAL A 177 7.18 -2.67 -11.07
C VAL A 177 7.20 -4.17 -10.77
N ILE A 178 7.75 -4.93 -11.70
CA ILE A 178 7.89 -6.38 -11.49
C ILE A 178 9.01 -6.61 -10.48
N VAL A 179 8.69 -7.33 -9.42
CA VAL A 179 9.62 -7.72 -8.36
C VAL A 179 9.76 -9.23 -8.38
N TRP A 180 10.99 -9.68 -8.40
CA TRP A 180 11.27 -11.12 -8.24
C TRP A 180 11.46 -11.42 -6.74
N ASP A 181 10.43 -11.99 -6.14
CA ASP A 181 10.48 -12.49 -4.77
C ASP A 181 10.87 -13.97 -4.81
N ASN A 182 12.08 -14.26 -4.41
CA ASN A 182 12.67 -15.61 -4.45
C ASN A 182 13.39 -15.89 -3.13
N PHE A 183 12.61 -16.11 -2.09
CA PHE A 183 13.12 -16.54 -0.78
C PHE A 183 13.19 -18.05 -0.62
#